data_7c944ca5d543654be92401e03ae4525c
#
_entry.id   7c944ca5d543654be92401e03ae4525c
#
_cell.length_a   1.000
_cell.length_b   1.000
_cell.length_c   1.000
_cell.angle_alpha   90.00
_cell.angle_beta   90.00
_cell.angle_gamma   90.00
#
_symmetry.space_group_name_H-M   'P 1'
#
loop_
_entity.id
_entity.type
_entity.pdbx_description
1 polymer ?
#
loop_
_entity_poly.entity_id
_entity_poly.type
_entity_poly.pdbx_seq_one_letter_code
_entity_poly.pdbx_strand_id
1 'polypeptide(L)'
;MEILILGAGQVGTELSELLTNDGHNITIVDTEADRLQKASSHIDLKTVEGNASYPKVLEQADINNIDVAVAMMESDEVNIIACQMIKLLNNNTKTMARIRTYEYLKGKGKQIVEGEQGIDVIISPEELITAQICRLIENPGATQIMDFANGQVSMVSVKAKE
;
A
#
# COMPACT_ATOMS: atom_id res chain seq x y z
N MET A 1 -5.80 -13.18 -8.94
CA MET A 1 -4.57 -12.41 -9.18
C MET A 1 -3.51 -12.89 -8.22
N GLU A 2 -2.25 -12.83 -8.64
CA GLU A 2 -1.08 -13.08 -7.77
C GLU A 2 -0.66 -11.75 -7.13
N ILE A 3 -0.75 -11.65 -5.82
CA ILE A 3 -0.50 -10.40 -5.09
C ILE A 3 0.63 -10.59 -4.08
N LEU A 4 1.60 -9.68 -4.11
CA LEU A 4 2.73 -9.64 -3.18
C LEU A 4 2.53 -8.51 -2.16
N ILE A 5 2.53 -8.86 -0.88
CA ILE A 5 2.43 -7.89 0.22
C ILE A 5 3.77 -7.83 0.95
N LEU A 6 4.36 -6.65 1.03
CA LEU A 6 5.63 -6.41 1.69
C LEU A 6 5.38 -5.73 3.04
N GLY A 7 5.61 -6.49 4.11
CA GLY A 7 5.34 -6.11 5.49
C GLY A 7 4.14 -6.86 6.08
N ALA A 8 4.38 -7.75 7.05
CA ALA A 8 3.38 -8.48 7.82
C ALA A 8 2.98 -7.75 9.12
N GLY A 9 2.97 -6.41 9.10
CA GLY A 9 2.39 -5.59 10.14
C GLY A 9 0.86 -5.66 10.13
N GLN A 10 0.21 -4.88 10.99
CA GLN A 10 -1.25 -4.89 11.11
C GLN A 10 -1.96 -4.70 9.75
N VAL A 11 -1.62 -3.63 9.02
CA VAL A 11 -2.27 -3.33 7.73
C VAL A 11 -2.00 -4.42 6.69
N GLY A 12 -0.74 -4.90 6.58
CA GLY A 12 -0.39 -5.95 5.61
C GLY A 12 -1.12 -7.27 5.90
N THR A 13 -1.25 -7.64 7.17
CA THR A 13 -1.99 -8.86 7.57
C THR A 13 -3.49 -8.72 7.31
N GLU A 14 -4.12 -7.60 7.69
CA GLU A 14 -5.54 -7.34 7.42
C GLU A 14 -5.84 -7.32 5.91
N LEU A 15 -4.96 -6.68 5.12
CA LEU A 15 -5.08 -6.66 3.67
C LEU A 15 -4.95 -8.05 3.06
N SER A 16 -4.00 -8.87 3.57
CA SER A 16 -3.83 -10.26 3.13
C SER A 16 -5.09 -11.09 3.37
N GLU A 17 -5.73 -10.93 4.52
CA GLU A 17 -6.96 -11.62 4.88
C GLU A 17 -8.11 -11.24 3.95
N LEU A 18 -8.33 -9.95 3.74
CA LEU A 18 -9.40 -9.46 2.87
C LEU A 18 -9.22 -9.97 1.43
N LEU A 19 -8.01 -9.85 0.87
CA LEU A 19 -7.74 -10.25 -0.51
C LEU A 19 -7.78 -11.77 -0.71
N THR A 20 -7.37 -12.56 0.28
CA THR A 20 -7.50 -14.02 0.24
C THR A 20 -8.98 -14.43 0.24
N ASN A 21 -9.80 -13.78 1.07
CA ASN A 21 -11.24 -14.02 1.10
C ASN A 21 -11.93 -13.65 -0.22
N ASP A 22 -11.39 -12.68 -0.96
CA ASP A 22 -11.83 -12.30 -2.31
C ASP A 22 -11.30 -13.23 -3.41
N GLY A 23 -10.57 -14.30 -3.05
CA GLY A 23 -10.11 -15.34 -3.97
C GLY A 23 -8.80 -14.99 -4.70
N HIS A 24 -7.96 -14.14 -4.13
CA HIS A 24 -6.62 -13.85 -4.64
C HIS A 24 -5.57 -14.74 -3.98
N ASN A 25 -4.49 -15.05 -4.72
CA ASN A 25 -3.34 -15.75 -4.19
C ASN A 25 -2.36 -14.73 -3.59
N ILE A 26 -2.06 -14.87 -2.31
CA ILE A 26 -1.25 -13.89 -1.58
C ILE A 26 0.11 -14.49 -1.22
N THR A 27 1.17 -13.76 -1.52
CA THR A 27 2.50 -13.95 -0.96
C THR A 27 2.82 -12.78 -0.04
N ILE A 28 3.18 -13.03 1.21
CA ILE A 28 3.57 -12.00 2.17
C ILE A 28 5.05 -12.12 2.54
N VAL A 29 5.74 -10.99 2.59
CA VAL A 29 7.17 -10.89 2.94
C VAL A 29 7.34 -10.05 4.20
N ASP A 30 8.11 -10.53 5.17
CA ASP A 30 8.54 -9.76 6.35
C ASP A 30 9.89 -10.26 6.85
N THR A 31 10.61 -9.44 7.59
CA THR A 31 11.86 -9.82 8.26
C THR A 31 11.64 -10.60 9.56
N GLU A 32 10.42 -10.55 10.12
CA GLU A 32 10.07 -11.18 11.39
C GLU A 32 9.24 -12.44 11.16
N ALA A 33 9.86 -13.62 11.42
CA ALA A 33 9.22 -14.93 11.28
C ALA A 33 7.92 -15.03 12.12
N ASP A 34 7.89 -14.45 13.32
CA ASP A 34 6.73 -14.47 14.20
C ASP A 34 5.52 -13.73 13.60
N ARG A 35 5.76 -12.64 12.86
CA ARG A 35 4.69 -11.91 12.14
C ARG A 35 4.13 -12.75 11.00
N LEU A 36 5.01 -13.39 10.24
CA LEU A 36 4.62 -14.29 9.14
C LEU A 36 3.82 -15.48 9.65
N GLN A 37 4.25 -16.10 10.76
CA GLN A 37 3.54 -17.20 11.38
C GLN A 37 2.14 -16.78 11.84
N LYS A 38 2.00 -15.60 12.46
CA LYS A 38 0.70 -15.07 12.85
C LYS A 38 -0.20 -14.82 11.64
N ALA A 39 0.33 -14.21 10.58
CA ALA A 39 -0.43 -13.94 9.36
C ALA A 39 -0.94 -15.23 8.70
N SER A 40 -0.11 -16.29 8.66
CA SER A 40 -0.48 -17.58 8.05
C SER A 40 -1.28 -18.53 8.96
N SER A 41 -1.50 -18.17 10.23
CA SER A 41 -2.18 -19.07 11.18
C SER A 41 -3.66 -19.33 10.87
N HIS A 42 -4.32 -18.42 10.18
CA HIS A 42 -5.76 -18.48 9.87
C HIS A 42 -6.08 -18.24 8.38
N ILE A 43 -5.05 -18.02 7.55
CA ILE A 43 -5.17 -17.63 6.16
C ILE A 43 -4.24 -18.51 5.32
N ASP A 44 -4.75 -19.05 4.22
CA ASP A 44 -3.92 -19.78 3.25
C ASP A 44 -3.16 -18.79 2.36
N LEU A 45 -1.91 -18.53 2.73
CA LEU A 45 -1.01 -17.64 2.00
C LEU A 45 0.43 -18.14 2.03
N LYS A 46 1.21 -17.74 1.03
CA LYS A 46 2.65 -18.01 0.97
C LYS A 46 3.41 -16.99 1.80
N THR A 47 4.33 -17.45 2.66
CA THR A 47 5.20 -16.59 3.45
C THR A 47 6.64 -16.65 2.94
N VAL A 48 7.32 -15.51 2.93
CA VAL A 48 8.76 -15.42 2.62
C VAL A 48 9.42 -14.55 3.69
N GLU A 49 10.39 -15.12 4.41
CA GLU A 49 11.15 -14.39 5.41
C GLU A 49 12.33 -13.67 4.74
N GLY A 50 12.44 -12.36 4.95
CA GLY A 50 13.55 -11.57 4.45
C GLY A 50 13.24 -10.09 4.25
N ASN A 51 14.29 -9.35 3.90
CA ASN A 51 14.16 -7.94 3.58
C ASN A 51 13.71 -7.77 2.11
N ALA A 52 12.53 -7.19 1.93
CA ALA A 52 11.89 -7.02 0.62
C ALA A 52 12.65 -6.08 -0.35
N SER A 53 13.63 -5.30 0.13
CA SER A 53 14.51 -4.53 -0.75
C SER A 53 15.59 -5.36 -1.44
N TYR A 54 15.75 -6.65 -1.06
CA TYR A 54 16.76 -7.53 -1.63
C TYR A 54 16.20 -8.33 -2.81
N PRO A 55 16.84 -8.29 -4.00
CA PRO A 55 16.38 -9.01 -5.19
C PRO A 55 16.12 -10.50 -4.94
N LYS A 56 17.01 -11.17 -4.20
CA LYS A 56 16.89 -12.58 -3.90
C LYS A 56 15.62 -12.93 -3.11
N VAL A 57 15.17 -12.05 -2.23
CA VAL A 57 13.93 -12.22 -1.46
C VAL A 57 12.71 -12.08 -2.38
N LEU A 58 12.74 -11.13 -3.30
CA LEU A 58 11.70 -10.93 -4.31
C LEU A 58 11.64 -12.11 -5.30
N GLU A 59 12.79 -12.67 -5.67
CA GLU A 59 12.85 -13.90 -6.49
C GLU A 59 12.23 -15.11 -5.76
N GLN A 60 12.48 -15.28 -4.44
CA GLN A 60 11.84 -16.31 -3.62
C GLN A 60 10.31 -16.10 -3.50
N ALA A 61 9.88 -14.86 -3.56
CA ALA A 61 8.47 -14.49 -3.61
C ALA A 61 7.82 -14.69 -4.99
N ASP A 62 8.59 -15.18 -5.99
CA ASP A 62 8.14 -15.44 -7.36
C ASP A 62 7.69 -14.17 -8.11
N ILE A 63 8.50 -13.11 -8.00
CA ILE A 63 8.18 -11.78 -8.53
C ILE A 63 7.78 -11.77 -10.01
N ASN A 64 8.26 -12.74 -10.80
CA ASN A 64 7.97 -12.81 -12.23
C ASN A 64 6.48 -13.12 -12.53
N ASN A 65 5.77 -13.72 -11.60
CA ASN A 65 4.36 -14.08 -11.73
C ASN A 65 3.42 -13.14 -10.94
N ILE A 66 3.96 -12.11 -10.28
CA ILE A 66 3.18 -11.18 -9.47
C ILE A 66 2.50 -10.10 -10.33
N ASP A 67 1.19 -9.97 -10.22
CA ASP A 67 0.39 -8.94 -10.88
C ASP A 67 0.49 -7.59 -10.15
N VAL A 68 0.39 -7.62 -8.82
CA VAL A 68 0.37 -6.42 -7.96
C VAL A 68 1.26 -6.62 -6.74
N ALA A 69 2.08 -5.64 -6.44
CA ALA A 69 2.88 -5.58 -5.22
C ALA A 69 2.51 -4.37 -4.36
N VAL A 70 2.29 -4.59 -3.07
CA VAL A 70 1.89 -3.57 -2.11
C VAL A 70 2.91 -3.47 -0.98
N ALA A 71 3.67 -2.38 -0.94
CA ALA A 71 4.70 -2.13 0.06
C ALA A 71 4.14 -1.32 1.24
N MET A 72 4.04 -1.97 2.41
CA MET A 72 3.42 -1.42 3.63
C MET A 72 4.36 -1.49 4.85
N MET A 73 5.67 -1.58 4.62
CA MET A 73 6.68 -1.63 5.68
C MET A 73 6.80 -0.29 6.42
N GLU A 74 7.47 -0.28 7.56
CA GLU A 74 7.58 0.91 8.42
C GLU A 74 8.44 2.02 7.80
N SER A 75 9.50 1.69 7.04
CA SER A 75 10.38 2.65 6.40
C SER A 75 9.89 2.98 4.99
N ASP A 76 9.71 4.27 4.69
CA ASP A 76 9.38 4.76 3.36
C ASP A 76 10.51 4.45 2.36
N GLU A 77 11.78 4.54 2.79
CA GLU A 77 12.95 4.24 1.97
C GLU A 77 12.94 2.78 1.53
N VAL A 78 12.61 1.85 2.44
CA VAL A 78 12.51 0.43 2.12
C VAL A 78 11.34 0.17 1.17
N ASN A 79 10.21 0.84 1.35
CA ASN A 79 9.06 0.75 0.45
C ASN A 79 9.44 1.24 -0.97
N ILE A 80 10.14 2.37 -1.06
CA ILE A 80 10.60 2.94 -2.35
C ILE A 80 11.56 1.96 -3.03
N ILE A 81 12.61 1.54 -2.35
CA ILE A 81 13.62 0.65 -2.92
C ILE A 81 13.03 -0.70 -3.33
N ALA A 82 12.13 -1.27 -2.52
CA ALA A 82 11.46 -2.52 -2.86
C ALA A 82 10.63 -2.38 -4.14
N CYS A 83 9.83 -1.31 -4.28
CA CYS A 83 9.05 -1.07 -5.49
C CYS A 83 9.93 -0.85 -6.73
N GLN A 84 11.01 -0.09 -6.61
CA GLN A 84 11.98 0.10 -7.71
C GLN A 84 12.64 -1.21 -8.10
N MET A 85 13.03 -2.04 -7.12
CA MET A 85 13.60 -3.35 -7.39
C MET A 85 12.61 -4.29 -8.08
N ILE A 86 11.34 -4.25 -7.67
CA ILE A 86 10.26 -4.98 -8.35
C ILE A 86 10.14 -4.55 -9.81
N LYS A 87 10.12 -3.25 -10.09
CA LYS A 87 10.07 -2.73 -11.47
C LYS A 87 11.27 -3.15 -12.31
N LEU A 88 12.46 -3.25 -11.72
CA LEU A 88 13.65 -3.73 -12.41
C LEU A 88 13.58 -5.24 -12.71
N LEU A 89 13.01 -6.05 -11.82
CA LEU A 89 12.87 -7.49 -12.00
C LEU A 89 11.69 -7.87 -12.89
N ASN A 90 10.55 -7.19 -12.70
CA ASN A 90 9.33 -7.38 -13.49
C ASN A 90 8.58 -6.04 -13.66
N ASN A 91 8.81 -5.38 -14.78
CA ASN A 91 8.20 -4.08 -15.07
C ASN A 91 6.67 -4.14 -15.26
N ASN A 92 6.09 -5.33 -15.46
CA ASN A 92 4.65 -5.50 -15.63
C ASN A 92 3.91 -5.51 -14.28
N THR A 93 4.60 -5.80 -13.17
CA THR A 93 3.99 -5.77 -11.83
C THR A 93 3.56 -4.35 -11.49
N LYS A 94 2.28 -4.16 -11.15
CA LYS A 94 1.78 -2.89 -10.63
C LYS A 94 2.24 -2.70 -9.19
N THR A 95 2.93 -1.61 -8.90
CA THR A 95 3.46 -1.32 -7.57
C THR A 95 2.62 -0.29 -6.83
N MET A 96 2.36 -0.54 -5.56
CA MET A 96 1.72 0.39 -4.65
C MET A 96 2.59 0.52 -3.40
N ALA A 97 2.78 1.72 -2.86
CA ALA A 97 3.56 1.89 -1.64
C ALA A 97 2.96 2.92 -0.70
N ARG A 98 3.07 2.63 0.59
CA ARG A 98 2.82 3.61 1.64
C ARG A 98 4.02 4.52 1.77
N ILE A 99 3.80 5.83 1.59
CA ILE A 99 4.78 6.89 1.77
C ILE A 99 4.17 7.95 2.69
N ARG A 100 4.84 8.23 3.80
CA ARG A 100 4.39 9.18 4.84
C ARG A 100 5.22 10.44 4.86
N THR A 101 6.48 10.32 4.49
CA THR A 101 7.46 11.40 4.53
C THR A 101 7.16 12.43 3.44
N TYR A 102 6.83 13.64 3.86
CA TYR A 102 6.43 14.74 2.98
C TYR A 102 7.48 15.08 1.90
N GLU A 103 8.76 14.94 2.22
CA GLU A 103 9.87 15.20 1.32
C GLU A 103 9.88 14.28 0.09
N TYR A 104 9.31 13.06 0.21
CA TYR A 104 9.14 12.14 -0.92
C TYR A 104 7.87 12.42 -1.73
N LEU A 105 6.91 13.14 -1.16
CA LEU A 105 5.65 13.47 -1.84
C LEU A 105 5.73 14.78 -2.62
N LYS A 106 6.75 15.62 -2.37
CA LYS A 106 6.91 16.94 -2.98
C LYS A 106 8.34 17.25 -3.38
N GLY A 107 8.47 18.27 -4.24
CA GLY A 107 9.77 18.79 -4.68
C GLY A 107 10.62 17.77 -5.42
N LYS A 108 11.93 17.75 -5.12
CA LYS A 108 12.88 16.84 -5.78
C LYS A 108 12.73 15.38 -5.35
N GLY A 109 12.30 15.15 -4.12
CA GLY A 109 12.06 13.78 -3.62
C GLY A 109 10.98 13.05 -4.40
N LYS A 110 9.97 13.77 -4.90
CA LYS A 110 8.91 13.23 -5.75
C LYS A 110 9.44 12.54 -7.02
N GLN A 111 10.54 13.03 -7.58
CA GLN A 111 11.16 12.43 -8.76
C GLN A 111 11.71 11.02 -8.50
N ILE A 112 12.08 10.71 -7.26
CA ILE A 112 12.54 9.36 -6.87
C ILE A 112 11.36 8.39 -6.85
N VAL A 113 10.20 8.88 -6.44
CA VAL A 113 9.00 8.07 -6.23
C VAL A 113 8.19 7.91 -7.52
N GLU A 114 8.12 8.95 -8.36
CA GLU A 114 7.34 8.98 -9.61
C GLU A 114 8.21 8.85 -10.89
N GLY A 115 9.51 8.56 -10.77
CA GLY A 115 10.43 8.41 -11.91
C GLY A 115 10.10 7.20 -12.80
N GLU A 116 10.92 6.96 -13.82
CA GLU A 116 10.73 5.89 -14.82
C GLU A 116 10.61 4.49 -14.19
N GLN A 117 11.29 4.25 -13.07
CA GLN A 117 11.18 3.05 -12.22
C GLN A 117 10.39 3.35 -10.95
N GLY A 118 9.46 4.30 -11.04
CA GLY A 118 8.70 4.79 -9.89
C GLY A 118 7.59 3.86 -9.43
N ILE A 119 6.91 4.31 -8.39
CA ILE A 119 5.76 3.63 -7.80
C ILE A 119 4.50 4.01 -8.58
N ASP A 120 3.71 3.04 -9.03
CA ASP A 120 2.50 3.32 -9.82
C ASP A 120 1.40 3.99 -8.97
N VAL A 121 1.31 3.63 -7.68
CA VAL A 121 0.31 4.20 -6.76
C VAL A 121 0.95 4.50 -5.41
N ILE A 122 0.92 5.76 -5.03
CA ILE A 122 1.37 6.21 -3.71
C ILE A 122 0.16 6.29 -2.77
N ILE A 123 0.30 5.71 -1.59
CA ILE A 123 -0.68 5.75 -0.51
C ILE A 123 -0.07 6.57 0.63
N SER A 124 -0.62 7.76 0.89
CA SER A 124 -0.25 8.61 2.02
C SER A 124 -1.44 8.73 2.98
N PRO A 125 -1.51 7.89 4.02
CA PRO A 125 -2.62 7.90 4.97
C PRO A 125 -2.77 9.25 5.67
N GLU A 126 -1.67 9.91 5.99
CA GLU A 126 -1.65 11.20 6.67
C GLU A 126 -2.27 12.31 5.80
N GLU A 127 -1.97 12.34 4.51
CA GLU A 127 -2.60 13.30 3.58
C GLU A 127 -4.09 13.03 3.42
N LEU A 128 -4.48 11.74 3.29
CA LEU A 128 -5.88 11.34 3.17
C LEU A 128 -6.70 11.75 4.40
N ILE A 129 -6.18 11.45 5.60
CA ILE A 129 -6.84 11.80 6.87
C ILE A 129 -6.91 13.30 7.06
N THR A 130 -5.81 14.02 6.82
CA THR A 130 -5.76 15.48 6.95
C THR A 130 -6.77 16.15 6.01
N ALA A 131 -6.80 15.75 4.75
CA ALA A 131 -7.76 16.25 3.79
C ALA A 131 -9.21 16.00 4.24
N GLN A 132 -9.50 14.81 4.77
CA GLN A 132 -10.84 14.48 5.28
C GLN A 132 -11.25 15.34 6.47
N ILE A 133 -10.32 15.56 7.42
CA ILE A 133 -10.56 16.41 8.60
C ILE A 133 -10.83 17.86 8.15
N CYS A 134 -10.02 18.43 7.25
CA CYS A 134 -10.21 19.78 6.72
C CYS A 134 -11.60 19.93 6.10
N ARG A 135 -12.02 18.98 5.24
CA ARG A 135 -13.35 18.99 4.62
C ARG A 135 -14.49 19.00 5.62
N LEU A 136 -14.37 18.19 6.68
CA LEU A 136 -15.40 18.15 7.74
C LEU A 136 -15.45 19.47 8.54
N ILE A 137 -14.30 20.11 8.78
CA ILE A 137 -14.24 21.43 9.44
C ILE A 137 -14.87 22.51 8.57
N GLU A 138 -14.62 22.50 7.26
CA GLU A 138 -15.17 23.45 6.29
C GLU A 138 -16.69 23.28 6.09
N ASN A 139 -17.23 22.09 6.41
CA ASN A 139 -18.66 21.80 6.26
C ASN A 139 -19.30 21.35 7.59
N PRO A 140 -19.50 22.27 8.55
CA PRO A 140 -20.05 21.95 9.84
C PRO A 140 -21.47 21.40 9.70
N GLY A 141 -21.68 20.16 10.20
CA GLY A 141 -22.92 19.41 10.09
C GLY A 141 -22.87 18.23 9.10
N ALA A 142 -21.83 18.16 8.27
CA ALA A 142 -21.56 16.97 7.48
C ALA A 142 -21.03 15.83 8.37
N THR A 143 -21.49 14.63 8.13
CA THR A 143 -20.96 13.40 8.77
C THR A 143 -19.96 12.68 7.88
N GLN A 144 -20.07 12.90 6.56
CA GLN A 144 -19.16 12.35 5.56
C GLN A 144 -19.15 13.25 4.33
N ILE A 145 -17.97 13.41 3.71
CA ILE A 145 -17.80 14.14 2.46
C ILE A 145 -16.91 13.30 1.55
N MET A 146 -17.38 13.07 0.32
CA MET A 146 -16.64 12.38 -0.72
C MET A 146 -16.55 13.27 -1.95
N ASP A 147 -15.34 13.48 -2.45
CA ASP A 147 -15.10 14.24 -3.68
C ASP A 147 -14.93 13.30 -4.87
N PHE A 148 -15.50 13.70 -6.00
CA PHE A 148 -15.41 13.06 -7.31
C PHE A 148 -14.87 14.04 -8.35
N ALA A 149 -14.34 13.51 -9.45
CA ALA A 149 -13.84 14.29 -10.58
C ALA A 149 -12.85 15.41 -10.15
N ASN A 150 -11.85 15.04 -9.32
CA ASN A 150 -10.83 15.96 -8.79
C ASN A 150 -11.44 17.16 -8.03
N GLY A 151 -12.47 16.93 -7.22
CA GLY A 151 -13.12 17.95 -6.40
C GLY A 151 -14.16 18.80 -7.14
N GLN A 152 -14.51 18.46 -8.38
CA GLN A 152 -15.56 19.18 -9.12
C GLN A 152 -16.98 18.84 -8.65
N VAL A 153 -17.14 17.67 -8.04
CA VAL A 153 -18.41 17.21 -7.47
C VAL A 153 -18.14 16.63 -6.09
N SER A 154 -18.94 17.03 -5.10
CA SER A 154 -18.85 16.48 -3.74
C SER A 154 -20.18 15.88 -3.31
N MET A 155 -20.14 14.70 -2.74
CA MET A 155 -21.27 14.09 -2.04
C MET A 155 -21.14 14.37 -0.55
N VAL A 156 -22.16 14.97 0.05
CA VAL A 156 -22.16 15.34 1.47
C VAL A 156 -23.28 14.59 2.18
N SER A 157 -22.93 13.82 3.20
CA SER A 157 -23.89 13.17 4.10
C SER A 157 -24.13 14.05 5.31
N VAL A 158 -25.39 14.32 5.63
CA VAL A 158 -25.79 15.11 6.80
C VAL A 158 -26.79 14.31 7.64
N LYS A 159 -26.74 14.47 8.96
CA LYS A 159 -27.75 13.88 9.85
C LYS A 159 -29.01 14.75 9.80
N ALA A 160 -30.12 14.20 9.31
CA ALA A 160 -31.42 14.87 9.40
C ALA A 160 -31.78 15.07 10.87
N LYS A 161 -32.27 16.28 11.23
CA LYS A 161 -32.92 16.52 12.51
C LYS A 161 -34.41 16.26 12.32
N GLU A 162 -34.98 15.45 13.21
CA GLU A 162 -36.42 15.35 13.39
C GLU A 162 -37.00 16.69 13.92
#